data_9a53129794cd4330fdd9f73fb1dec2df
#
_entry.id   9a53129794cd4330fdd9f73fb1dec2df
#
_cell.length_a   1.000
_cell.length_b   1.000
_cell.length_c   1.000
_cell.angle_alpha   90.00
_cell.angle_beta   90.00
_cell.angle_gamma   90.00
#
_symmetry.space_group_name_H-M   'P 1'
#
loop_
_entity.id
_entity.type
_entity.pdbx_description
1 polymer ?
#
loop_
_entity_poly.entity_id
_entity_poly.type
_entity_poly.pdbx_seq_one_letter_code
_entity_poly.pdbx_strand_id
1 'polypeptide(L)'
;MKRSLGEELKKRKVPGVLIPGLLAAMAMGWAANEIYNKQNFYEIEAVFPKTAMIGGTIDGDNIYLENGQSIRLIGINAPERGEENFEKAKTKLDSLTANKKVYLEYDREDDGQYGRLLAWVWVDCESTPDFLPYDYMRVGYHRSRSGLKENPDGCKEGKLINELMVDSGLAKVETYKDRGELKYEARLKE
;
A
#
# COMPACT_ATOMS: atom_id res chain seq x y z
N MET A 1 -15.08 -50.09 -4.26
CA MET A 1 -15.56 -49.53 -2.97
C MET A 1 -14.35 -49.05 -2.17
N LYS A 2 -14.19 -47.71 -2.00
CA LYS A 2 -13.09 -47.16 -1.19
C LYS A 2 -13.41 -47.41 0.29
N ARG A 3 -12.52 -48.06 1.01
CA ARG A 3 -12.65 -48.25 2.47
C ARG A 3 -12.58 -46.91 3.17
N SER A 4 -13.37 -46.73 4.26
CA SER A 4 -13.33 -45.50 5.04
C SER A 4 -12.00 -45.40 5.78
N LEU A 5 -11.50 -44.15 5.95
CA LEU A 5 -10.26 -43.86 6.67
C LEU A 5 -10.25 -44.49 8.08
N GLY A 6 -11.43 -44.59 8.73
CA GLY A 6 -11.61 -45.19 10.04
C GLY A 6 -11.35 -46.73 10.07
N GLU A 7 -11.66 -47.46 8.97
CA GLU A 7 -11.38 -48.92 8.88
C GLU A 7 -9.88 -49.16 8.67
N GLU A 8 -9.18 -48.33 7.93
CA GLU A 8 -7.72 -48.43 7.75
C GLU A 8 -6.95 -48.15 9.06
N LEU A 9 -7.40 -47.15 9.82
CA LEU A 9 -6.80 -46.77 11.11
C LEU A 9 -7.00 -47.88 12.17
N LYS A 10 -8.17 -48.55 12.23
CA LYS A 10 -8.40 -49.72 13.09
C LYS A 10 -7.48 -50.87 12.78
N LYS A 11 -7.17 -51.11 11.51
CA LYS A 11 -6.26 -52.19 11.08
C LYS A 11 -4.81 -51.96 11.54
N ARG A 12 -4.40 -50.70 11.72
CA ARG A 12 -3.04 -50.32 12.17
C ARG A 12 -2.90 -50.28 13.70
N LYS A 13 -3.90 -50.70 14.48
CA LYS A 13 -3.90 -50.68 15.96
C LYS A 13 -3.62 -49.29 16.54
N VAL A 14 -4.05 -48.21 15.87
CA VAL A 14 -3.93 -46.83 16.39
C VAL A 14 -4.89 -46.70 17.57
N PRO A 15 -4.43 -46.34 18.78
CA PRO A 15 -5.31 -46.16 19.92
C PRO A 15 -6.39 -45.11 19.61
N GLY A 16 -7.67 -45.43 19.88
CA GLY A 16 -8.80 -44.54 19.56
C GLY A 16 -8.75 -43.15 20.19
N VAL A 17 -7.94 -43.02 21.25
CA VAL A 17 -7.65 -41.74 21.93
C VAL A 17 -6.75 -40.81 21.10
N LEU A 18 -5.90 -41.35 20.20
CA LEU A 18 -4.97 -40.55 19.40
C LEU A 18 -5.70 -39.74 18.30
N ILE A 19 -6.83 -40.19 17.80
CA ILE A 19 -7.56 -39.53 16.73
C ILE A 19 -8.19 -38.23 17.23
N PRO A 20 -8.94 -38.17 18.35
CA PRO A 20 -9.46 -36.95 18.91
C PRO A 20 -8.35 -35.98 19.30
N GLY A 21 -7.24 -36.43 19.86
CA GLY A 21 -6.09 -35.62 20.21
C GLY A 21 -5.44 -34.94 19.00
N LEU A 22 -5.28 -35.66 17.88
CA LEU A 22 -4.75 -35.14 16.64
C LEU A 22 -5.67 -34.09 16.03
N LEU A 23 -6.97 -34.32 16.01
CA LEU A 23 -7.96 -33.36 15.52
C LEU A 23 -8.00 -32.09 16.37
N ALA A 24 -7.91 -32.22 17.69
CA ALA A 24 -7.82 -31.08 18.60
C ALA A 24 -6.53 -30.27 18.39
N ALA A 25 -5.39 -30.91 18.18
CA ALA A 25 -4.12 -30.24 17.88
C ALA A 25 -4.16 -29.51 16.54
N MET A 26 -4.77 -30.11 15.52
CA MET A 26 -4.97 -29.45 14.22
C MET A 26 -5.88 -28.25 14.32
N ALA A 27 -6.98 -28.33 15.07
CA ALA A 27 -7.91 -27.21 15.27
C ALA A 27 -7.24 -26.08 16.06
N MET A 28 -6.46 -26.39 17.10
CA MET A 28 -5.69 -25.37 17.84
C MET A 28 -4.61 -24.72 16.96
N GLY A 29 -3.90 -25.49 16.15
CA GLY A 29 -2.91 -24.98 15.22
C GLY A 29 -3.53 -24.06 14.17
N TRP A 30 -4.69 -24.42 13.63
CA TRP A 30 -5.44 -23.56 12.70
C TRP A 30 -5.92 -22.26 13.38
N ALA A 31 -6.51 -22.34 14.57
CA ALA A 31 -6.96 -21.18 15.31
C ALA A 31 -5.80 -20.24 15.69
N ALA A 32 -4.65 -20.81 16.13
CA ALA A 32 -3.46 -20.01 16.42
C ALA A 32 -2.92 -19.30 15.18
N ASN A 33 -2.89 -19.99 14.04
CA ASN A 33 -2.48 -19.40 12.77
C ASN A 33 -3.42 -18.27 12.31
N GLU A 34 -4.73 -18.46 12.50
CA GLU A 34 -5.72 -17.41 12.19
C GLU A 34 -5.54 -16.17 13.06
N ILE A 35 -5.32 -16.35 14.37
CA ILE A 35 -5.05 -15.26 15.30
C ILE A 35 -3.75 -14.55 14.95
N TYR A 36 -2.68 -15.28 14.65
CA TYR A 36 -1.37 -14.75 14.27
C TYR A 36 -1.47 -13.92 12.98
N ASN A 37 -2.12 -14.46 11.95
CA ASN A 37 -2.30 -13.76 10.68
C ASN A 37 -3.14 -12.48 10.86
N LYS A 38 -4.16 -12.52 11.71
CA LYS A 38 -5.01 -11.38 12.00
C LYS A 38 -4.26 -10.28 12.75
N GLN A 39 -3.43 -10.63 13.75
CA GLN A 39 -2.58 -9.67 14.46
C GLN A 39 -1.56 -9.02 13.53
N ASN A 40 -0.84 -9.81 12.73
CA ASN A 40 0.11 -9.26 11.76
C ASN A 40 -0.56 -8.34 10.73
N PHE A 41 -1.78 -8.66 10.30
CA PHE A 41 -2.53 -7.79 9.40
C PHE A 41 -2.81 -6.43 10.03
N TYR A 42 -3.24 -6.37 11.29
CA TYR A 42 -3.48 -5.10 11.98
C TYR A 42 -2.20 -4.30 12.21
N GLU A 43 -1.08 -4.93 12.53
CA GLU A 43 0.22 -4.25 12.69
C GLU A 43 0.71 -3.65 11.37
N ILE A 44 0.59 -4.38 10.25
CA ILE A 44 0.95 -3.89 8.92
C ILE A 44 0.04 -2.72 8.50
N GLU A 45 -1.25 -2.80 8.74
CA GLU A 45 -2.18 -1.72 8.41
C GLU A 45 -1.97 -0.46 9.27
N ALA A 46 -1.49 -0.61 10.50
CA ALA A 46 -1.10 0.52 11.34
C ALA A 46 0.17 1.23 10.84
N VAL A 47 1.10 0.49 10.24
CA VAL A 47 2.35 1.04 9.67
C VAL A 47 2.13 1.57 8.25
N PHE A 48 1.35 0.86 7.43
CA PHE A 48 1.04 1.21 6.04
C PHE A 48 -0.48 1.42 5.87
N PRO A 49 -1.02 2.56 6.31
CA PRO A 49 -2.45 2.81 6.21
C PRO A 49 -2.88 2.90 4.74
N LYS A 50 -3.96 2.21 4.39
CA LYS A 50 -4.57 2.32 3.06
C LYS A 50 -5.40 3.58 2.88
N THR A 51 -5.92 4.11 3.99
CA THR A 51 -6.73 5.32 4.01
C THR A 51 -6.39 6.16 5.23
N ALA A 52 -6.41 7.48 5.08
CA ALA A 52 -6.21 8.40 6.19
C ALA A 52 -6.85 9.77 5.91
N MET A 53 -6.99 10.56 6.97
CA MET A 53 -7.26 11.98 6.87
C MET A 53 -5.94 12.75 6.83
N ILE A 54 -5.91 13.83 6.05
CA ILE A 54 -4.75 14.72 5.96
C ILE A 54 -4.72 15.64 7.17
N GLY A 55 -3.58 15.67 7.87
CA GLY A 55 -3.28 16.63 8.93
C GLY A 55 -2.69 17.94 8.40
N GLY A 56 -2.00 17.89 7.25
CA GLY A 56 -1.48 19.07 6.56
C GLY A 56 -0.39 18.78 5.54
N THR A 57 0.15 19.87 4.97
CA THR A 57 1.15 19.85 3.89
C THR A 57 2.48 20.38 4.41
N ILE A 58 3.55 19.64 4.19
CA ILE A 58 4.93 20.03 4.58
C ILE A 58 5.55 20.89 3.48
N ASP A 59 5.56 20.41 2.25
CA ASP A 59 6.10 21.04 1.04
C ASP A 59 5.32 20.58 -0.20
N GLY A 60 5.89 20.67 -1.40
CA GLY A 60 5.19 20.36 -2.66
C GLY A 60 5.04 18.87 -2.97
N ASP A 61 5.68 17.97 -2.24
CA ASP A 61 5.58 16.53 -2.44
C ASP A 61 5.53 15.73 -1.12
N ASN A 62 5.34 16.42 0.02
CA ASN A 62 5.19 15.77 1.32
C ASN A 62 3.97 16.30 2.07
N ILE A 63 3.18 15.37 2.58
CA ILE A 63 2.04 15.61 3.47
C ILE A 63 2.25 14.85 4.78
N TYR A 64 1.50 15.22 5.81
CA TYR A 64 1.37 14.40 7.01
C TYR A 64 -0.09 14.07 7.27
N LEU A 65 -0.31 12.90 7.83
CA LEU A 65 -1.61 12.39 8.22
C LEU A 65 -1.99 12.88 9.62
N GLU A 66 -3.26 12.84 9.99
CA GLU A 66 -3.70 13.22 11.34
C GLU A 66 -3.02 12.42 12.46
N ASN A 67 -2.59 11.20 12.19
CA ASN A 67 -1.82 10.38 13.13
C ASN A 67 -0.33 10.78 13.25
N GLY A 68 0.11 11.83 12.54
CA GLY A 68 1.48 12.33 12.52
C GLY A 68 2.43 11.63 11.55
N GLN A 69 1.97 10.61 10.83
CA GLN A 69 2.80 9.89 9.86
C GLN A 69 3.03 10.72 8.60
N SER A 70 4.28 10.79 8.14
CA SER A 70 4.64 11.53 6.92
C SER A 70 4.56 10.65 5.70
N ILE A 71 3.94 11.17 4.64
CA ILE A 71 3.82 10.56 3.33
C ILE A 71 4.54 11.43 2.31
N ARG A 72 5.49 10.86 1.57
CA ARG A 72 6.06 11.47 0.38
C ARG A 72 5.34 10.94 -0.85
N LEU A 73 4.94 11.82 -1.72
CA LEU A 73 4.34 11.49 -3.00
C LEU A 73 5.41 10.82 -3.89
N ILE A 74 5.27 9.52 -4.13
CA ILE A 74 6.23 8.74 -4.91
C ILE A 74 6.24 9.18 -6.38
N GLY A 75 7.40 9.09 -7.04
CA GLY A 75 7.55 9.32 -8.49
C GLY A 75 7.54 10.79 -8.89
N ILE A 76 7.50 11.71 -7.94
CA ILE A 76 7.61 13.16 -8.20
C ILE A 76 8.63 13.83 -7.28
N ASN A 77 9.13 14.98 -7.72
CA ASN A 77 10.00 15.85 -6.93
C ASN A 77 9.57 17.30 -7.12
N ALA A 78 9.17 17.94 -6.04
CA ALA A 78 8.80 19.36 -6.00
C ALA A 78 9.99 20.22 -5.57
N PRO A 79 9.94 21.55 -5.79
CA PRO A 79 10.97 22.46 -5.33
C PRO A 79 11.18 22.41 -3.82
N GLU A 80 12.43 22.36 -3.39
CA GLU A 80 12.83 22.38 -2.00
C GLU A 80 12.77 23.78 -1.40
N ARG A 81 12.78 23.86 -0.06
CA ARG A 81 12.74 25.15 0.65
C ARG A 81 13.89 26.06 0.22
N GLY A 82 13.53 27.26 -0.23
CA GLY A 82 14.47 28.25 -0.76
C GLY A 82 14.62 28.23 -2.27
N GLU A 83 14.07 27.27 -2.95
CA GLU A 83 14.00 27.22 -4.40
C GLU A 83 12.79 28.00 -4.95
N GLU A 84 12.89 28.41 -6.23
CA GLU A 84 11.79 29.03 -6.94
C GLU A 84 10.56 28.11 -6.98
N ASN A 85 9.38 28.68 -6.77
CA ASN A 85 8.07 28.00 -6.76
C ASN A 85 7.82 27.06 -5.55
N PHE A 86 8.70 27.00 -4.53
CA PHE A 86 8.45 26.21 -3.33
C PHE A 86 7.09 26.49 -2.69
N GLU A 87 6.80 27.77 -2.40
CA GLU A 87 5.53 28.17 -1.77
C GLU A 87 4.31 27.89 -2.68
N LYS A 88 4.49 28.02 -4.00
CA LYS A 88 3.42 27.70 -4.95
C LYS A 88 3.12 26.21 -4.96
N ALA A 89 4.16 25.35 -4.98
CA ALA A 89 4.02 23.90 -4.94
C ALA A 89 3.33 23.46 -3.65
N LYS A 90 3.80 23.96 -2.50
CA LYS A 90 3.18 23.69 -1.20
C LYS A 90 1.70 24.11 -1.17
N THR A 91 1.39 25.33 -1.57
CA THR A 91 0.01 25.84 -1.60
C THR A 91 -0.87 25.02 -2.54
N LYS A 92 -0.34 24.61 -3.69
CA LYS A 92 -1.05 23.75 -4.64
C LYS A 92 -1.40 22.41 -4.01
N LEU A 93 -0.41 21.71 -3.42
CA LEU A 93 -0.63 20.44 -2.77
C LEU A 93 -1.63 20.56 -1.62
N ASP A 94 -1.52 21.60 -0.79
CA ASP A 94 -2.48 21.89 0.27
C ASP A 94 -3.90 22.04 -0.27
N SER A 95 -4.09 22.83 -1.33
CA SER A 95 -5.41 23.02 -1.96
C SER A 95 -6.03 21.74 -2.51
N LEU A 96 -5.20 20.76 -2.89
CA LEU A 96 -5.65 19.47 -3.42
C LEU A 96 -6.01 18.47 -2.32
N THR A 97 -5.43 18.61 -1.12
CA THR A 97 -5.48 17.59 -0.06
C THR A 97 -6.14 18.04 1.23
N ALA A 98 -6.26 19.36 1.48
CA ALA A 98 -6.77 19.91 2.74
C ALA A 98 -8.17 19.37 3.09
N ASN A 99 -8.31 18.87 4.32
CA ASN A 99 -9.53 18.28 4.87
C ASN A 99 -10.09 17.09 4.06
N LYS A 100 -9.25 16.44 3.24
CA LYS A 100 -9.68 15.29 2.45
C LYS A 100 -9.26 13.97 3.08
N LYS A 101 -10.09 12.97 2.88
CA LYS A 101 -9.71 11.58 3.01
C LYS A 101 -8.88 11.20 1.80
N VAL A 102 -7.70 10.65 2.05
CA VAL A 102 -6.82 10.12 1.01
C VAL A 102 -6.81 8.61 1.04
N TYR A 103 -6.52 8.04 -0.13
CA TYR A 103 -6.26 6.62 -0.30
C TYR A 103 -4.81 6.47 -0.75
N LEU A 104 -4.06 5.63 -0.04
CA LEU A 104 -2.61 5.47 -0.21
C LEU A 104 -2.34 4.15 -0.91
N GLU A 105 -1.81 4.23 -2.12
CA GLU A 105 -1.39 3.09 -2.89
C GLU A 105 0.12 2.98 -2.86
N TYR A 106 0.63 1.87 -2.34
CA TYR A 106 2.06 1.63 -2.23
C TYR A 106 2.60 0.96 -3.49
N ASP A 107 3.89 1.18 -3.73
CA ASP A 107 4.64 0.64 -4.84
C ASP A 107 5.87 -0.11 -4.32
N ARG A 108 6.77 -0.51 -5.20
CA ARG A 108 7.99 -1.24 -4.82
C ARG A 108 8.94 -0.46 -3.91
N GLU A 109 8.80 0.85 -3.84
CA GLU A 109 9.38 1.72 -2.82
C GLU A 109 8.25 2.20 -1.92
N ASP A 110 8.21 1.76 -0.68
CA ASP A 110 7.17 2.12 0.29
C ASP A 110 7.72 2.82 1.53
N ASP A 111 9.06 2.76 1.76
CA ASP A 111 9.75 3.49 2.81
C ASP A 111 10.84 4.41 2.23
N GLY A 112 10.72 5.70 2.46
CA GLY A 112 11.73 6.70 2.09
C GLY A 112 12.77 6.94 3.18
N GLN A 113 13.77 7.76 2.84
CA GLN A 113 14.68 8.30 3.85
C GLN A 113 13.88 9.04 4.93
N TYR A 114 14.38 9.02 6.17
CA TYR A 114 13.76 9.69 7.32
C TYR A 114 12.44 9.10 7.81
N GLY A 115 12.14 7.84 7.52
CA GLY A 115 10.93 7.15 8.00
C GLY A 115 9.63 7.65 7.38
N ARG A 116 9.70 8.28 6.22
CA ARG A 116 8.51 8.67 5.44
C ARG A 116 8.05 7.48 4.61
N LEU A 117 6.74 7.26 4.55
CA LEU A 117 6.16 6.33 3.60
C LEU A 117 6.10 6.95 2.21
N LEU A 118 6.31 6.14 1.19
CA LEU A 118 6.20 6.54 -0.21
C LEU A 118 4.89 5.99 -0.78
N ALA A 119 4.03 6.87 -1.30
CA ALA A 119 2.75 6.43 -1.83
C ALA A 119 2.28 7.25 -3.05
N TRP A 120 1.50 6.60 -3.90
CA TRP A 120 0.56 7.25 -4.78
C TRP A 120 -0.63 7.71 -3.96
N VAL A 121 -1.00 8.98 -4.06
CA VAL A 121 -2.04 9.60 -3.22
C VAL A 121 -3.27 9.88 -4.08
N TRP A 122 -4.36 9.18 -3.76
CA TRP A 122 -5.64 9.29 -4.43
C TRP A 122 -6.64 10.05 -3.57
N VAL A 123 -7.46 10.89 -4.19
CA VAL A 123 -8.56 11.65 -3.56
C VAL A 123 -9.82 11.57 -4.40
N ASP A 124 -10.93 11.95 -3.76
CA ASP A 124 -12.24 12.04 -4.40
C ASP A 124 -12.70 10.73 -5.07
N CYS A 125 -12.28 9.58 -4.52
CA CYS A 125 -12.69 8.26 -5.00
C CYS A 125 -14.15 7.98 -4.61
N GLU A 126 -14.89 7.31 -5.49
CA GLU A 126 -16.29 6.95 -5.30
C GLU A 126 -16.49 5.85 -4.24
N SER A 127 -15.48 5.01 -4.03
CA SER A 127 -15.46 3.98 -2.98
C SER A 127 -14.01 3.74 -2.50
N THR A 128 -13.81 2.78 -1.62
CA THR A 128 -12.44 2.35 -1.25
C THR A 128 -11.81 1.66 -2.45
N PRO A 129 -10.69 2.17 -2.98
CA PRO A 129 -10.04 1.59 -4.15
C PRO A 129 -9.52 0.17 -3.90
N ASP A 130 -9.61 -0.67 -4.93
CA ASP A 130 -8.93 -1.96 -4.98
C ASP A 130 -7.59 -1.80 -5.70
N PHE A 131 -6.54 -1.62 -4.90
CA PHE A 131 -5.20 -1.41 -5.41
C PHE A 131 -4.53 -2.72 -5.82
N LEU A 132 -3.87 -2.70 -6.98
CA LEU A 132 -3.05 -3.82 -7.39
C LEU A 132 -1.93 -4.07 -6.39
N PRO A 133 -1.62 -5.34 -6.09
CA PRO A 133 -0.52 -5.69 -5.21
C PRO A 133 0.79 -5.05 -5.66
N TYR A 134 1.61 -4.68 -4.69
CA TYR A 134 2.98 -4.24 -4.92
C TYR A 134 3.97 -5.25 -4.33
N ASP A 135 5.19 -5.25 -4.87
CA ASP A 135 6.29 -5.99 -4.30
C ASP A 135 7.26 -5.03 -3.65
N TYR A 136 7.53 -5.27 -2.39
CA TYR A 136 8.60 -4.57 -1.70
C TYR A 136 9.96 -4.98 -2.29
N MET A 137 10.77 -4.03 -2.69
CA MET A 137 12.02 -4.28 -3.43
C MET A 137 13.01 -5.23 -2.76
N ARG A 138 13.02 -5.24 -1.43
CA ARG A 138 13.93 -6.09 -0.66
C ARG A 138 13.57 -7.58 -0.69
N VAL A 139 12.38 -7.94 -1.17
CA VAL A 139 11.87 -9.31 -1.15
C VAL A 139 12.06 -10.05 -2.48
N GLY A 140 12.40 -9.35 -3.55
CA GLY A 140 12.79 -9.96 -4.84
C GLY A 140 11.67 -10.59 -5.67
N TYR A 141 10.42 -10.39 -5.31
CA TYR A 141 9.26 -10.86 -6.08
C TYR A 141 8.75 -9.73 -6.97
N HIS A 142 8.98 -9.80 -8.25
CA HIS A 142 8.59 -8.77 -9.22
C HIS A 142 7.09 -8.85 -9.59
N ARG A 143 6.18 -8.59 -8.64
CA ARG A 143 4.73 -8.55 -8.90
C ARG A 143 4.19 -7.16 -9.15
N SER A 144 4.91 -6.10 -8.79
CA SER A 144 4.52 -4.74 -9.12
C SER A 144 4.40 -4.60 -10.63
N ARG A 145 3.26 -4.11 -11.06
CA ARG A 145 3.01 -3.83 -12.48
C ARG A 145 3.38 -2.38 -12.73
N SER A 146 4.34 -2.15 -13.62
CA SER A 146 4.59 -0.84 -14.20
C SER A 146 3.65 -0.56 -15.37
N GLY A 147 3.62 0.68 -15.82
CA GLY A 147 2.88 1.08 -17.02
C GLY A 147 1.37 1.18 -16.84
N LEU A 148 0.88 1.34 -15.61
CA LEU A 148 -0.53 1.60 -15.34
C LEU A 148 -0.90 3.01 -15.81
N LYS A 149 -1.98 3.11 -16.58
CA LYS A 149 -2.51 4.38 -17.10
C LYS A 149 -3.88 4.71 -16.53
N GLU A 150 -4.65 3.71 -16.18
CA GLU A 150 -6.01 3.87 -15.69
C GLU A 150 -6.08 3.99 -14.19
N ASN A 151 -7.11 4.68 -13.72
CA ASN A 151 -7.43 4.75 -12.30
C ASN A 151 -7.85 3.35 -11.78
N PRO A 152 -7.56 3.03 -10.51
CA PRO A 152 -7.94 1.75 -9.91
C PRO A 152 -9.47 1.62 -9.78
N ASP A 153 -9.94 0.39 -9.65
CA ASP A 153 -11.34 0.12 -9.37
C ASP A 153 -11.73 0.71 -8.01
N GLY A 154 -12.89 1.37 -7.96
CA GLY A 154 -13.34 2.14 -6.80
C GLY A 154 -12.81 3.58 -6.75
N CYS A 155 -11.97 3.98 -7.71
CA CYS A 155 -11.46 5.35 -7.85
C CYS A 155 -11.44 5.82 -9.32
N LYS A 156 -12.41 5.39 -10.13
CA LYS A 156 -12.44 5.71 -11.57
C LYS A 156 -12.59 7.21 -11.83
N GLU A 157 -13.40 7.88 -11.02
CA GLU A 157 -13.64 9.33 -11.08
C GLU A 157 -12.67 10.12 -10.16
N GLY A 158 -11.87 9.42 -9.37
CA GLY A 158 -10.91 10.00 -8.45
C GLY A 158 -9.71 10.63 -9.15
N LYS A 159 -8.87 11.30 -8.36
CA LYS A 159 -7.72 12.07 -8.85
C LYS A 159 -6.44 11.56 -8.21
N LEU A 160 -5.41 11.36 -9.03
CA LEU A 160 -4.05 11.08 -8.59
C LEU A 160 -3.33 12.40 -8.31
N ILE A 161 -3.06 12.68 -7.04
CA ILE A 161 -2.43 13.94 -6.63
C ILE A 161 -1.02 14.10 -7.21
N ASN A 162 -0.25 13.01 -7.28
CA ASN A 162 1.08 12.98 -7.90
C ASN A 162 1.05 13.53 -9.33
N GLU A 163 0.08 13.09 -10.14
CA GLU A 163 -0.13 13.56 -11.51
C GLU A 163 -0.51 15.05 -11.55
N LEU A 164 -1.48 15.46 -10.73
CA LEU A 164 -1.92 16.86 -10.71
C LEU A 164 -0.80 17.86 -10.32
N MET A 165 0.16 17.40 -9.52
CA MET A 165 1.34 18.21 -9.19
C MET A 165 2.28 18.34 -10.39
N VAL A 166 2.50 17.27 -11.16
CA VAL A 166 3.29 17.30 -12.41
C VAL A 166 2.60 18.16 -13.47
N ASP A 167 1.30 17.95 -13.71
CA ASP A 167 0.50 18.70 -14.70
C ASP A 167 0.47 20.20 -14.42
N SER A 168 0.54 20.58 -13.15
CA SER A 168 0.62 22.01 -12.78
C SER A 168 1.99 22.64 -13.04
N GLY A 169 3.00 21.86 -13.43
CA GLY A 169 4.38 22.30 -13.59
C GLY A 169 5.10 22.60 -12.27
N LEU A 170 4.50 22.21 -11.12
CA LEU A 170 5.03 22.47 -9.78
C LEU A 170 5.77 21.28 -9.18
N ALA A 171 5.81 20.17 -9.89
CA ALA A 171 6.69 19.03 -9.60
C ALA A 171 7.24 18.45 -10.89
N LYS A 172 8.37 17.75 -10.79
CA LYS A 172 9.00 17.01 -11.90
C LYS A 172 8.84 15.52 -11.64
N VAL A 173 8.76 14.74 -12.72
CA VAL A 173 8.79 13.28 -12.60
C VAL A 173 10.14 12.82 -12.07
N GLU A 174 10.14 12.04 -11.01
CA GLU A 174 11.31 11.40 -10.43
C GLU A 174 11.31 9.91 -10.79
N THR A 175 12.43 9.41 -11.30
CA THR A 175 12.58 8.02 -11.74
C THR A 175 13.65 7.29 -10.92
N TYR A 176 13.35 6.07 -10.52
CA TYR A 176 14.26 5.22 -9.74
C TYR A 176 14.95 4.20 -10.66
N LYS A 177 15.84 4.68 -11.54
CA LYS A 177 16.43 3.92 -12.67
C LYS A 177 16.98 2.54 -12.32
N ASP A 178 17.61 2.41 -11.16
CA ASP A 178 18.23 1.15 -10.72
C ASP A 178 17.25 0.19 -10.03
N ARG A 179 16.01 0.62 -9.85
CA ARG A 179 15.00 -0.08 -9.04
C ARG A 179 13.76 -0.48 -9.85
N GLY A 180 13.78 -0.20 -11.14
CA GLY A 180 12.68 -0.49 -12.06
C GLY A 180 11.60 0.58 -12.08
N GLU A 181 10.74 0.51 -13.06
CA GLU A 181 9.67 1.47 -13.30
C GLU A 181 8.56 1.34 -12.24
N LEU A 182 8.06 2.48 -11.78
CA LEU A 182 6.94 2.55 -10.85
C LEU A 182 5.58 2.35 -11.56
N LYS A 183 4.54 2.02 -10.80
CA LYS A 183 3.20 1.72 -11.34
C LYS A 183 2.70 2.74 -12.35
N TYR A 184 2.74 4.03 -12.01
CA TYR A 184 2.20 5.13 -12.82
C TYR A 184 3.29 6.03 -13.42
N GLU A 185 4.56 5.62 -13.40
CA GLU A 185 5.66 6.43 -13.92
C GLU A 185 5.47 6.79 -15.40
N ALA A 186 5.00 5.85 -16.22
CA ALA A 186 4.73 6.10 -17.63
C ALA A 186 3.61 7.15 -17.83
N ARG A 187 2.57 7.10 -16.99
CA ARG A 187 1.45 8.05 -17.00
C ARG A 187 1.90 9.48 -16.65
N LEU A 188 2.82 9.63 -15.68
CA LEU A 188 3.35 10.95 -15.30
C LEU A 188 4.22 11.60 -16.40
N LYS A 189 4.64 10.82 -17.39
CA LYS A 189 5.52 11.30 -18.49
C LYS A 189 4.74 11.69 -19.76
N GLU A 190 3.43 11.48 -19.79
CA GLU A 190 2.54 11.85 -20.92
C GLU A 190 2.21 13.33 -20.89
#